data_8ab2bdcd8976680a230c42733c04ed78
#
_entry.id   8ab2bdcd8976680a230c42733c04ed78
#
_cell.length_a   1.000
_cell.length_b   1.000
_cell.length_c   1.000
_cell.angle_alpha   90.00
_cell.angle_beta   90.00
_cell.angle_gamma   90.00
#
_symmetry.space_group_name_H-M   'P 1'
#
loop_
_entity.id
_entity.type
_entity.pdbx_description
1 polymer ?
#
loop_
_entity_poly.entity_id
_entity_poly.type
_entity_poly.pdbx_seq_one_letter_code
_entity_poly.pdbx_strand_id
1 'polypeptide(L)'
;MDRNGNATAPFLDAGQYTADSIQDYELVYGKAFVSPGGKACADDLIQKMALAADDLVLDAGCGLGGSAFLMASKFGLRVDAIDLSENMIALAQNRLRELDCPKTIQLKQEDCLQIDAEQKYNGIYSRDVFLHIAEKQKLFSVLHRALKVTGKLLFTDYCCSPPPWDETFSTYVENRGYHLRTVADYSVLIEQAGFQVIEALDRTEDFINFSEQELGRIETLNATPFVKQHLRSDWLAKIHRAREGNQRWGQFLAIKIAE
;
A
#
# COMPACT_ATOMS: atom_id res chain seq x y z
N MET A 1 9.88 4.93 -15.34
CA MET A 1 8.53 4.67 -15.86
C MET A 1 8.64 3.80 -17.10
N ASP A 2 7.67 2.91 -17.31
CA ASP A 2 7.53 2.18 -18.56
C ASP A 2 6.84 3.05 -19.65
N ARG A 3 6.57 2.45 -20.84
CA ARG A 3 5.93 3.17 -21.96
C ARG A 3 4.48 3.58 -21.69
N ASN A 4 3.84 2.97 -20.72
CA ASN A 4 2.45 3.23 -20.32
C ASN A 4 2.36 4.16 -19.12
N GLY A 5 3.50 4.61 -18.59
CA GLY A 5 3.59 5.49 -17.42
C GLY A 5 3.62 4.77 -16.07
N ASN A 6 3.59 3.42 -16.03
CA ASN A 6 3.69 2.71 -14.75
C ASN A 6 5.10 2.87 -14.16
N ALA A 7 5.21 2.88 -12.84
CA ALA A 7 6.50 2.82 -12.17
C ALA A 7 7.22 1.52 -12.52
N THR A 8 8.55 1.60 -12.60
CA THR A 8 9.43 0.43 -12.80
C THR A 8 10.32 0.23 -11.59
N ALA A 9 10.83 -0.98 -11.35
CA ALA A 9 11.73 -1.24 -10.23
C ALA A 9 12.91 -0.28 -10.20
N PRO A 10 13.67 -0.04 -11.29
CA PRO A 10 14.77 0.93 -11.27
C PRO A 10 14.34 2.37 -10.94
N PHE A 11 13.14 2.79 -11.35
CA PHE A 11 12.61 4.12 -11.01
C PHE A 11 12.31 4.25 -9.51
N LEU A 12 11.71 3.22 -8.92
CA LEU A 12 11.38 3.18 -7.50
C LEU A 12 12.64 3.07 -6.63
N ASP A 13 13.54 2.14 -6.97
CA ASP A 13 14.72 1.80 -6.18
C ASP A 13 15.80 2.89 -6.19
N ALA A 14 15.93 3.64 -7.30
CA ALA A 14 16.83 4.78 -7.38
C ALA A 14 16.20 6.09 -6.85
N GLY A 15 14.89 6.13 -6.69
CA GLY A 15 14.13 7.31 -6.28
C GLY A 15 13.59 7.22 -4.86
N GLN A 16 12.33 6.85 -4.73
CA GLN A 16 11.60 6.87 -3.46
C GLN A 16 12.02 5.75 -2.51
N TYR A 17 12.43 4.59 -3.03
CA TYR A 17 12.71 3.37 -2.26
C TYR A 17 14.18 2.97 -2.31
N THR A 18 15.08 3.95 -2.09
CA THR A 18 16.48 3.63 -1.77
C THR A 18 16.55 2.91 -0.42
N ALA A 19 17.57 2.08 -0.22
CA ALA A 19 17.73 1.34 1.03
C ALA A 19 17.72 2.24 2.28
N ASP A 20 18.35 3.43 2.19
CA ASP A 20 18.40 4.39 3.29
C ASP A 20 17.01 5.01 3.55
N SER A 21 16.30 5.44 2.49
CA SER A 21 14.95 6.02 2.63
C SER A 21 13.95 5.03 3.22
N ILE A 22 14.02 3.75 2.82
CA ILE A 22 13.17 2.69 3.37
C ILE A 22 13.43 2.52 4.87
N GLN A 23 14.70 2.47 5.30
CA GLN A 23 15.06 2.33 6.71
C GLN A 23 14.59 3.54 7.52
N ASP A 24 14.74 4.75 6.99
CA ASP A 24 14.26 5.96 7.64
C ASP A 24 12.74 5.95 7.83
N TYR A 25 11.98 5.53 6.81
CA TYR A 25 10.53 5.38 6.95
C TYR A 25 10.14 4.28 7.95
N GLU A 26 10.85 3.14 7.96
CA GLU A 26 10.62 2.07 8.93
C GLU A 26 10.80 2.56 10.39
N LEU A 27 11.74 3.47 10.65
CA LEU A 27 11.92 4.07 11.99
C LEU A 27 10.64 4.78 12.48
N VAL A 28 9.90 5.39 11.58
CA VAL A 28 8.68 6.16 11.91
C VAL A 28 7.45 5.26 11.98
N TYR A 29 7.23 4.44 10.96
CA TYR A 29 6.03 3.59 10.86
C TYR A 29 6.10 2.34 11.75
N GLY A 30 7.30 1.96 12.20
CA GLY A 30 7.56 0.77 12.98
C GLY A 30 8.11 -0.39 12.16
N LYS A 31 8.75 -1.35 12.83
CA LYS A 31 9.50 -2.44 12.19
C LYS A 31 8.65 -3.20 11.17
N ALA A 32 9.18 -3.32 9.97
CA ALA A 32 8.59 -3.92 8.77
C ALA A 32 7.39 -3.16 8.15
N PHE A 33 7.12 -1.91 8.56
CA PHE A 33 6.05 -1.09 7.99
C PHE A 33 6.58 0.20 7.35
N VAL A 34 5.95 0.59 6.23
CA VAL A 34 6.27 1.83 5.49
C VAL A 34 5.00 2.58 5.04
N SER A 35 3.86 2.28 5.65
CA SER A 35 2.56 2.89 5.34
C SER A 35 1.91 3.52 6.58
N PRO A 36 1.06 4.56 6.43
CA PRO A 36 0.44 5.31 7.52
C PRO A 36 -0.26 4.43 8.56
N GLY A 37 -0.07 4.76 9.85
CA GLY A 37 -0.64 4.01 10.97
C GLY A 37 0.05 2.65 11.24
N GLY A 38 1.06 2.27 10.45
CA GLY A 38 1.91 1.09 10.69
C GLY A 38 1.14 -0.18 11.00
N LYS A 39 1.60 -0.91 12.03
CA LYS A 39 1.03 -2.20 12.45
C LYS A 39 -0.42 -2.11 12.90
N ALA A 40 -0.81 -1.06 13.65
CA ALA A 40 -2.15 -0.95 14.20
C ALA A 40 -3.20 -0.81 13.08
N CYS A 41 -2.93 0.06 12.11
CA CYS A 41 -3.81 0.21 10.95
C CYS A 41 -3.86 -1.07 10.10
N ALA A 42 -2.72 -1.76 9.89
CA ALA A 42 -2.70 -3.03 9.17
C ALA A 42 -3.56 -4.10 9.87
N ASP A 43 -3.49 -4.17 11.19
CA ASP A 43 -4.27 -5.12 12.01
C ASP A 43 -5.78 -4.92 11.82
N ASP A 44 -6.24 -3.68 11.92
CA ASP A 44 -7.64 -3.32 11.73
C ASP A 44 -8.14 -3.64 10.31
N LEU A 45 -7.33 -3.35 9.30
CA LEU A 45 -7.66 -3.62 7.89
C LEU A 45 -7.73 -5.12 7.60
N ILE A 46 -6.76 -5.91 8.09
CA ILE A 46 -6.75 -7.37 7.89
C ILE A 46 -7.97 -8.00 8.58
N GLN A 47 -8.31 -7.55 9.79
CA GLN A 47 -9.49 -8.04 10.50
C GLN A 47 -10.80 -7.78 9.72
N LYS A 48 -10.92 -6.65 9.03
CA LYS A 48 -12.07 -6.33 8.16
C LYS A 48 -12.25 -7.33 7.01
N MET A 49 -11.18 -7.92 6.52
CA MET A 49 -11.29 -8.96 5.49
C MET A 49 -12.06 -10.19 5.97
N ALA A 50 -12.10 -10.45 7.29
CA ALA A 50 -12.81 -11.57 7.91
C ALA A 50 -12.58 -12.89 7.16
N LEU A 51 -11.29 -13.21 6.91
CA LEU A 51 -10.85 -14.46 6.29
C LEU A 51 -10.66 -15.55 7.34
N ALA A 52 -10.80 -16.79 6.92
CA ALA A 52 -10.56 -17.95 7.79
C ALA A 52 -9.06 -18.29 7.86
N ALA A 53 -8.64 -18.93 8.93
CA ALA A 53 -7.29 -19.50 9.00
C ALA A 53 -7.05 -20.43 7.79
N ASP A 54 -5.80 -20.49 7.32
CA ASP A 54 -5.35 -21.21 6.13
C ASP A 54 -5.86 -20.65 4.78
N ASP A 55 -6.69 -19.60 4.77
CA ASP A 55 -7.00 -18.89 3.53
C ASP A 55 -5.73 -18.32 2.90
N LEU A 56 -5.67 -18.37 1.56
CA LEU A 56 -4.54 -17.86 0.80
C LEU A 56 -4.81 -16.40 0.40
N VAL A 57 -3.90 -15.51 0.79
CA VAL A 57 -3.96 -14.08 0.51
C VAL A 57 -2.79 -13.66 -0.38
N LEU A 58 -3.06 -12.78 -1.33
CA LEU A 58 -2.04 -12.03 -2.04
C LEU A 58 -1.85 -10.67 -1.34
N ASP A 59 -0.64 -10.39 -0.88
CA ASP A 59 -0.22 -9.04 -0.45
C ASP A 59 0.47 -8.35 -1.64
N ALA A 60 -0.30 -7.50 -2.33
CA ALA A 60 0.13 -6.85 -3.57
C ALA A 60 0.81 -5.51 -3.27
N GLY A 61 2.12 -5.45 -3.44
CA GLY A 61 2.98 -4.35 -2.99
C GLY A 61 3.28 -4.46 -1.50
N CYS A 62 3.89 -5.57 -1.09
CA CYS A 62 4.06 -5.91 0.33
C CYS A 62 5.10 -5.04 1.07
N GLY A 63 5.90 -4.24 0.35
CA GLY A 63 6.96 -3.44 0.93
C GLY A 63 7.91 -4.28 1.78
N LEU A 64 8.08 -3.93 3.05
CA LEU A 64 8.91 -4.66 4.02
C LEU A 64 8.25 -5.94 4.58
N GLY A 65 7.04 -6.28 4.14
CA GLY A 65 6.35 -7.50 4.51
C GLY A 65 5.55 -7.45 5.81
N GLY A 66 5.48 -6.30 6.49
CA GLY A 66 4.85 -6.20 7.81
C GLY A 66 3.40 -6.68 7.86
N SER A 67 2.59 -6.37 6.84
CA SER A 67 1.22 -6.86 6.72
C SER A 67 1.18 -8.38 6.47
N ALA A 68 2.03 -8.89 5.58
CA ALA A 68 2.13 -10.33 5.33
C ALA A 68 2.54 -11.11 6.58
N PHE A 69 3.49 -10.59 7.35
CA PHE A 69 3.94 -11.20 8.62
C PHE A 69 2.81 -11.22 9.65
N LEU A 70 2.05 -10.13 9.74
CA LEU A 70 0.90 -10.04 10.64
C LEU A 70 -0.22 -10.98 10.22
N MET A 71 -0.55 -11.07 8.94
CA MET A 71 -1.52 -12.01 8.38
C MET A 71 -1.19 -13.46 8.75
N ALA A 72 0.07 -13.85 8.57
CA ALA A 72 0.50 -15.22 8.88
C ALA A 72 0.58 -15.49 10.37
N SER A 73 1.18 -14.58 11.17
CA SER A 73 1.46 -14.85 12.58
C SER A 73 0.25 -14.69 13.50
N LYS A 74 -0.64 -13.72 13.22
CA LYS A 74 -1.80 -13.42 14.07
C LYS A 74 -3.08 -14.07 13.57
N PHE A 75 -3.28 -14.09 12.24
CA PHE A 75 -4.53 -14.55 11.63
C PHE A 75 -4.43 -15.96 11.04
N GLY A 76 -3.25 -16.58 11.04
CA GLY A 76 -3.05 -17.94 10.55
C GLY A 76 -3.22 -18.07 9.03
N LEU A 77 -3.07 -16.98 8.28
CA LEU A 77 -3.24 -16.95 6.83
C LEU A 77 -1.98 -17.47 6.11
N ARG A 78 -2.17 -17.97 4.91
CA ARG A 78 -1.08 -18.23 3.96
C ARG A 78 -0.95 -17.01 3.06
N VAL A 79 0.29 -16.54 2.81
CA VAL A 79 0.50 -15.27 2.11
C VAL A 79 1.50 -15.42 0.97
N ASP A 80 1.06 -15.09 -0.24
CA ASP A 80 1.93 -14.76 -1.35
C ASP A 80 2.12 -13.23 -1.32
N ALA A 81 3.32 -12.77 -1.01
CA ALA A 81 3.64 -11.35 -0.85
C ALA A 81 4.56 -10.90 -1.98
N ILE A 82 4.11 -9.96 -2.77
CA ILE A 82 4.85 -9.47 -3.95
C ILE A 82 5.14 -7.98 -3.84
N ASP A 83 6.28 -7.56 -4.36
CA ASP A 83 6.62 -6.16 -4.55
C ASP A 83 7.45 -5.98 -5.82
N LEU A 84 7.31 -4.85 -6.49
CA LEU A 84 8.07 -4.53 -7.69
C LEU A 84 9.53 -4.14 -7.36
N SER A 85 9.75 -3.52 -6.19
CA SER A 85 11.05 -3.03 -5.72
C SER A 85 11.94 -4.19 -5.26
N GLU A 86 13.14 -4.28 -5.84
CA GLU A 86 14.16 -5.23 -5.41
C GLU A 86 14.65 -4.91 -3.99
N ASN A 87 14.84 -3.61 -3.68
CA ASN A 87 15.24 -3.14 -2.36
C ASN A 87 14.24 -3.56 -1.27
N MET A 88 12.93 -3.40 -1.55
CA MET A 88 11.87 -3.81 -0.61
C MET A 88 11.93 -5.31 -0.34
N ILE A 89 11.98 -6.14 -1.38
CA ILE A 89 12.02 -7.60 -1.24
C ILE A 89 13.26 -8.07 -0.50
N ALA A 90 14.44 -7.49 -0.79
CA ALA A 90 15.68 -7.84 -0.09
C ALA A 90 15.58 -7.53 1.42
N LEU A 91 15.03 -6.38 1.77
CA LEU A 91 14.81 -6.00 3.17
C LEU A 91 13.69 -6.84 3.82
N ALA A 92 12.60 -7.11 3.13
CA ALA A 92 11.52 -7.97 3.62
C ALA A 92 12.02 -9.38 3.96
N GLN A 93 12.89 -9.97 3.13
CA GLN A 93 13.53 -11.26 3.41
C GLN A 93 14.38 -11.22 4.68
N ASN A 94 15.07 -10.11 4.95
CA ASN A 94 15.80 -9.92 6.20
C ASN A 94 14.84 -9.87 7.40
N ARG A 95 13.77 -9.08 7.29
CA ARG A 95 12.74 -8.96 8.34
C ARG A 95 12.03 -10.27 8.62
N LEU A 96 11.71 -11.05 7.58
CA LEU A 96 11.12 -12.38 7.70
C LEU A 96 11.98 -13.30 8.61
N ARG A 97 13.31 -13.28 8.42
CA ARG A 97 14.25 -14.07 9.22
C ARG A 97 14.38 -13.53 10.65
N GLU A 98 14.50 -12.20 10.82
CA GLU A 98 14.66 -11.55 12.11
C GLU A 98 13.45 -11.74 13.03
N LEU A 99 12.24 -11.80 12.47
CA LEU A 99 10.99 -11.89 13.22
C LEU A 99 10.52 -13.34 13.41
N ASP A 100 11.27 -14.33 12.94
CA ASP A 100 10.92 -15.78 13.01
C ASP A 100 9.49 -16.04 12.55
N CYS A 101 9.14 -15.47 11.39
CA CYS A 101 7.79 -15.55 10.86
C CYS A 101 7.46 -16.96 10.36
N PRO A 102 6.14 -17.33 10.33
CA PRO A 102 5.68 -18.62 9.82
C PRO A 102 6.14 -18.88 8.38
N LYS A 103 6.44 -20.15 8.07
CA LYS A 103 6.84 -20.60 6.72
C LYS A 103 5.71 -20.53 5.67
N THR A 104 4.53 -20.04 6.05
CA THR A 104 3.37 -19.85 5.19
C THR A 104 3.43 -18.60 4.33
N ILE A 105 4.55 -17.83 4.41
CA ILE A 105 4.78 -16.62 3.65
C ILE A 105 5.76 -16.90 2.51
N GLN A 106 5.38 -16.50 1.30
CA GLN A 106 6.26 -16.52 0.12
C GLN A 106 6.48 -15.07 -0.34
N LEU A 107 7.75 -14.63 -0.31
CA LEU A 107 8.16 -13.31 -0.81
C LEU A 107 8.70 -13.44 -2.23
N LYS A 108 8.21 -12.61 -3.15
CA LYS A 108 8.65 -12.61 -4.55
C LYS A 108 8.70 -11.19 -5.12
N GLN A 109 9.76 -10.89 -5.88
CA GLN A 109 9.75 -9.69 -6.73
C GLN A 109 8.85 -9.96 -7.93
N GLU A 110 7.76 -9.19 -8.04
CA GLU A 110 6.78 -9.35 -9.12
C GLU A 110 5.98 -8.07 -9.33
N ASP A 111 5.62 -7.81 -10.59
CA ASP A 111 4.74 -6.71 -10.98
C ASP A 111 3.27 -7.12 -10.81
N CYS A 112 2.50 -6.32 -10.08
CA CYS A 112 1.05 -6.52 -9.90
C CYS A 112 0.27 -6.64 -11.23
N LEU A 113 0.77 -6.02 -12.31
CA LEU A 113 0.17 -6.11 -13.64
C LEU A 113 0.48 -7.40 -14.39
N GLN A 114 1.40 -8.23 -13.87
CA GLN A 114 1.87 -9.47 -14.49
C GLN A 114 1.45 -10.73 -13.71
N ILE A 115 0.63 -10.59 -12.68
CA ILE A 115 0.14 -11.74 -11.89
C ILE A 115 -0.58 -12.72 -12.81
N ASP A 116 -0.02 -13.92 -12.91
CA ASP A 116 -0.62 -15.03 -13.65
C ASP A 116 -1.28 -16.02 -12.68
N ALA A 117 -2.48 -15.65 -12.23
CA ALA A 117 -3.29 -16.45 -11.33
C ALA A 117 -4.75 -16.36 -11.72
N GLU A 118 -5.46 -17.47 -11.62
CA GLU A 118 -6.89 -17.56 -11.85
C GLU A 118 -7.55 -18.22 -10.65
N GLN A 119 -8.55 -17.54 -10.05
CA GLN A 119 -9.33 -18.02 -8.90
C GLN A 119 -8.48 -18.68 -7.79
N LYS A 120 -7.31 -18.10 -7.53
CA LYS A 120 -6.32 -18.66 -6.60
C LYS A 120 -6.51 -18.15 -5.17
N TYR A 121 -6.77 -16.86 -5.00
CA TYR A 121 -6.73 -16.19 -3.71
C TYR A 121 -8.11 -16.04 -3.07
N ASN A 122 -8.18 -16.25 -1.76
CA ASN A 122 -9.37 -15.96 -0.95
C ASN A 122 -9.48 -14.45 -0.64
N GLY A 123 -8.33 -13.77 -0.57
CA GLY A 123 -8.23 -12.34 -0.40
C GLY A 123 -7.06 -11.73 -1.16
N ILE A 124 -7.21 -10.48 -1.55
CA ILE A 124 -6.12 -9.62 -2.02
C ILE A 124 -6.08 -8.41 -1.11
N TYR A 125 -4.90 -8.10 -0.62
CA TYR A 125 -4.62 -6.98 0.27
C TYR A 125 -3.56 -6.08 -0.37
N SER A 126 -3.68 -4.76 -0.20
CA SER A 126 -2.66 -3.81 -0.66
C SER A 126 -2.69 -2.52 0.17
N ARG A 127 -1.54 -1.87 0.37
CA ARG A 127 -1.47 -0.60 1.09
C ARG A 127 -0.59 0.41 0.38
N ASP A 128 -1.24 1.47 -0.13
CA ASP A 128 -0.59 2.64 -0.69
C ASP A 128 0.41 2.29 -1.82
N VAL A 129 -0.04 1.45 -2.77
CA VAL A 129 0.75 0.90 -3.87
C VAL A 129 0.21 1.31 -5.22
N PHE A 130 -1.12 1.28 -5.37
CA PHE A 130 -1.74 1.43 -6.68
C PHE A 130 -1.53 2.83 -7.26
N LEU A 131 -1.23 3.84 -6.43
CA LEU A 131 -0.84 5.18 -6.88
C LEU A 131 0.34 5.16 -7.89
N HIS A 132 1.19 4.15 -7.87
CA HIS A 132 2.31 3.99 -8.78
C HIS A 132 1.94 3.41 -10.16
N ILE A 133 0.70 2.93 -10.33
CA ILE A 133 0.24 2.20 -11.51
C ILE A 133 -0.70 3.07 -12.34
N ALA A 134 -0.32 3.38 -13.57
CA ALA A 134 -1.14 4.16 -14.51
C ALA A 134 -2.32 3.34 -15.05
N GLU A 135 -2.09 2.06 -15.35
CA GLU A 135 -3.05 1.15 -15.98
C GLU A 135 -4.04 0.54 -14.95
N LYS A 136 -4.83 1.40 -14.27
CA LYS A 136 -5.76 0.97 -13.21
C LYS A 136 -6.78 -0.08 -13.67
N GLN A 137 -7.34 0.06 -14.89
CA GLN A 137 -8.31 -0.90 -15.42
C GLN A 137 -7.69 -2.29 -15.59
N LYS A 138 -6.47 -2.34 -16.14
CA LYS A 138 -5.73 -3.60 -16.27
C LYS A 138 -5.42 -4.19 -14.90
N LEU A 139 -4.96 -3.37 -13.95
CA LEU A 139 -4.71 -3.80 -12.57
C LEU A 139 -5.94 -4.49 -11.99
N PHE A 140 -7.08 -3.82 -11.94
CA PHE A 140 -8.29 -4.40 -11.33
C PHE A 140 -8.80 -5.63 -12.09
N SER A 141 -8.64 -5.71 -13.41
CA SER A 141 -8.95 -6.91 -14.18
C SER A 141 -8.05 -8.09 -13.80
N VAL A 142 -6.76 -7.86 -13.62
CA VAL A 142 -5.80 -8.89 -13.17
C VAL A 142 -6.14 -9.37 -11.75
N LEU A 143 -6.41 -8.44 -10.82
CA LEU A 143 -6.78 -8.77 -9.45
C LEU A 143 -8.12 -9.53 -9.39
N HIS A 144 -9.10 -9.13 -10.20
CA HIS A 144 -10.39 -9.84 -10.30
C HIS A 144 -10.20 -11.27 -10.78
N ARG A 145 -9.42 -11.50 -11.85
CA ARG A 145 -9.11 -12.84 -12.33
C ARG A 145 -8.44 -13.70 -11.25
N ALA A 146 -7.49 -13.13 -10.50
CA ALA A 146 -6.73 -13.83 -9.48
C ALA A 146 -7.55 -14.24 -8.25
N LEU A 147 -8.63 -13.50 -7.93
CA LEU A 147 -9.52 -13.81 -6.81
C LEU A 147 -10.48 -14.96 -7.13
N LYS A 148 -10.76 -15.80 -6.13
CA LYS A 148 -11.89 -16.73 -6.12
C LYS A 148 -13.20 -15.97 -6.12
N VAL A 149 -14.27 -16.61 -6.58
CA VAL A 149 -15.64 -16.11 -6.35
C VAL A 149 -15.87 -15.95 -4.85
N THR A 150 -16.50 -14.88 -4.43
CA THR A 150 -16.65 -14.41 -3.04
C THR A 150 -15.38 -13.96 -2.36
N GLY A 151 -14.23 -14.02 -3.04
CA GLY A 151 -12.96 -13.49 -2.54
C GLY A 151 -13.01 -11.98 -2.38
N LYS A 152 -12.23 -11.46 -1.44
CA LYS A 152 -12.25 -10.05 -1.03
C LYS A 152 -11.01 -9.31 -1.52
N LEU A 153 -11.21 -8.12 -2.05
CA LEU A 153 -10.17 -7.13 -2.31
C LEU A 153 -10.27 -6.04 -1.25
N LEU A 154 -9.22 -5.85 -0.46
CA LEU A 154 -9.10 -4.74 0.48
C LEU A 154 -7.81 -3.98 0.20
N PHE A 155 -7.92 -2.67 0.01
CA PHE A 155 -6.74 -1.82 -0.13
C PHE A 155 -6.95 -0.42 0.43
N THR A 156 -5.85 0.23 0.78
CA THR A 156 -5.77 1.69 0.95
C THR A 156 -4.92 2.28 -0.15
N ASP A 157 -5.18 3.52 -0.52
CA ASP A 157 -4.32 4.23 -1.47
C ASP A 157 -4.38 5.75 -1.26
N TYR A 158 -3.30 6.43 -1.67
CA TYR A 158 -3.36 7.87 -1.81
C TYR A 158 -4.33 8.23 -2.92
N CYS A 159 -5.26 9.07 -2.58
CA CYS A 159 -6.27 9.62 -3.47
C CYS A 159 -6.09 11.14 -3.60
N CYS A 160 -6.93 11.75 -4.40
CA CYS A 160 -6.96 13.19 -4.59
C CYS A 160 -8.38 13.74 -4.54
N SER A 161 -8.50 15.06 -4.36
CA SER A 161 -9.72 15.80 -4.68
C SER A 161 -9.96 15.83 -6.18
N PRO A 162 -11.19 16.10 -6.63
CA PRO A 162 -11.39 16.47 -8.04
C PRO A 162 -10.54 17.69 -8.43
N PRO A 163 -10.03 17.76 -9.69
CA PRO A 163 -9.31 18.93 -10.16
C PRO A 163 -10.23 20.16 -10.25
N PRO A 164 -9.70 21.42 -10.28
CA PRO A 164 -8.27 21.71 -10.37
C PRO A 164 -7.53 21.61 -9.03
N TRP A 165 -6.28 21.19 -9.08
CA TRP A 165 -5.37 21.17 -7.94
C TRP A 165 -4.52 22.44 -7.92
N ASP A 166 -3.97 22.81 -6.77
CA ASP A 166 -2.94 23.83 -6.71
C ASP A 166 -1.63 23.37 -7.38
N GLU A 167 -0.78 24.35 -7.72
CA GLU A 167 0.48 24.08 -8.44
C GLU A 167 1.45 23.24 -7.61
N THR A 168 1.47 23.44 -6.29
CA THR A 168 2.35 22.71 -5.37
C THR A 168 2.00 21.23 -5.34
N PHE A 169 0.71 20.89 -5.26
CA PHE A 169 0.25 19.52 -5.26
C PHE A 169 0.44 18.86 -6.64
N SER A 170 0.14 19.58 -7.72
CA SER A 170 0.37 19.09 -9.09
C SER A 170 1.83 18.73 -9.32
N THR A 171 2.75 19.63 -8.95
CA THR A 171 4.20 19.42 -9.03
C THR A 171 4.64 18.21 -8.16
N TYR A 172 4.07 18.05 -6.97
CA TYR A 172 4.35 16.91 -6.11
C TYR A 172 3.94 15.58 -6.77
N VAL A 173 2.74 15.51 -7.33
CA VAL A 173 2.22 14.31 -8.02
C VAL A 173 3.09 13.95 -9.22
N GLU A 174 3.46 14.94 -10.05
CA GLU A 174 4.32 14.77 -11.22
C GLU A 174 5.72 14.28 -10.83
N ASN A 175 6.36 14.93 -9.86
CA ASN A 175 7.72 14.56 -9.41
C ASN A 175 7.78 13.15 -8.82
N ARG A 176 6.71 12.69 -8.20
CA ARG A 176 6.59 11.33 -7.66
C ARG A 176 6.15 10.31 -8.71
N GLY A 177 5.66 10.74 -9.86
CA GLY A 177 5.08 9.88 -10.88
C GLY A 177 3.83 9.15 -10.39
N TYR A 178 3.00 9.83 -9.62
CA TYR A 178 1.78 9.25 -9.06
C TYR A 178 0.60 9.36 -10.03
N HIS A 179 -0.24 8.34 -10.04
CA HIS A 179 -1.46 8.25 -10.84
C HIS A 179 -2.68 8.21 -9.92
N LEU A 180 -2.90 9.30 -9.21
CA LEU A 180 -3.96 9.42 -8.22
C LEU A 180 -5.35 9.35 -8.85
N ARG A 181 -6.32 8.90 -8.07
CA ARG A 181 -7.76 8.92 -8.39
C ARG A 181 -8.52 9.49 -7.21
N THR A 182 -9.70 10.03 -7.46
CA THR A 182 -10.63 10.31 -6.36
C THR A 182 -11.16 8.98 -5.78
N VAL A 183 -11.70 9.02 -4.57
CA VAL A 183 -12.35 7.83 -3.97
C VAL A 183 -13.51 7.36 -4.85
N ALA A 184 -14.27 8.29 -5.44
CA ALA A 184 -15.35 7.95 -6.35
C ALA A 184 -14.87 7.29 -7.66
N ASP A 185 -13.79 7.81 -8.28
CA ASP A 185 -13.25 7.22 -9.49
C ASP A 185 -12.72 5.80 -9.24
N TYR A 186 -12.10 5.55 -8.08
CA TYR A 186 -11.69 4.20 -7.71
C TYR A 186 -12.89 3.25 -7.61
N SER A 187 -14.01 3.67 -6.99
CA SER A 187 -15.21 2.84 -6.90
C SER A 187 -15.71 2.44 -8.29
N VAL A 188 -15.77 3.40 -9.22
CA VAL A 188 -16.18 3.13 -10.61
C VAL A 188 -15.23 2.13 -11.29
N LEU A 189 -13.91 2.30 -11.12
CA LEU A 189 -12.93 1.39 -11.73
C LEU A 189 -13.03 -0.04 -11.16
N ILE A 190 -13.29 -0.18 -9.88
CA ILE A 190 -13.48 -1.46 -9.19
C ILE A 190 -14.74 -2.15 -9.72
N GLU A 191 -15.85 -1.43 -9.82
CA GLU A 191 -17.13 -1.95 -10.34
C GLU A 191 -17.02 -2.35 -11.81
N GLN A 192 -16.35 -1.55 -12.63
CA GLN A 192 -16.10 -1.86 -14.06
C GLN A 192 -15.27 -3.14 -14.26
N ALA A 193 -14.47 -3.52 -13.27
CA ALA A 193 -13.69 -4.76 -13.29
C ALA A 193 -14.48 -6.00 -12.81
N GLY A 194 -15.77 -5.85 -12.47
CA GLY A 194 -16.63 -6.96 -12.05
C GLY A 194 -16.72 -7.20 -10.55
N PHE A 195 -16.23 -6.27 -9.73
CA PHE A 195 -16.37 -6.35 -8.27
C PHE A 195 -17.67 -5.68 -7.81
N GLN A 196 -18.21 -6.16 -6.70
CA GLN A 196 -19.17 -5.42 -5.89
C GLN A 196 -18.41 -4.62 -4.83
N VAL A 197 -18.49 -3.30 -4.86
CA VAL A 197 -17.93 -2.42 -3.83
C VAL A 197 -18.81 -2.51 -2.58
N ILE A 198 -18.17 -2.84 -1.45
CA ILE A 198 -18.82 -2.91 -0.12
C ILE A 198 -18.54 -1.63 0.67
N GLU A 199 -17.28 -1.16 0.64
CA GLU A 199 -16.85 0.09 1.26
C GLU A 199 -15.97 0.86 0.29
N ALA A 200 -16.18 2.17 0.20
CA ALA A 200 -15.29 3.13 -0.42
C ALA A 200 -15.30 4.39 0.45
N LEU A 201 -14.32 4.51 1.31
CA LEU A 201 -14.28 5.50 2.37
C LEU A 201 -13.14 6.50 2.17
N ASP A 202 -13.43 7.78 2.31
CA ASP A 202 -12.41 8.81 2.49
C ASP A 202 -11.95 8.76 3.97
N ARG A 203 -10.71 8.31 4.19
CA ARG A 203 -10.06 8.17 5.50
C ARG A 203 -9.00 9.26 5.71
N THR A 204 -9.16 10.42 5.07
CA THR A 204 -8.16 11.50 5.12
C THR A 204 -7.92 12.00 6.55
N GLU A 205 -8.97 12.07 7.37
CA GLU A 205 -8.82 12.46 8.78
C GLU A 205 -7.97 11.46 9.57
N ASP A 206 -8.15 10.15 9.32
CA ASP A 206 -7.31 9.12 9.95
C ASP A 206 -5.86 9.22 9.48
N PHE A 207 -5.64 9.49 8.18
CA PHE A 207 -4.30 9.73 7.63
C PHE A 207 -3.61 10.92 8.29
N ILE A 208 -4.33 12.03 8.51
CA ILE A 208 -3.82 13.21 9.23
C ILE A 208 -3.46 12.83 10.67
N ASN A 209 -4.37 12.16 11.38
CA ASN A 209 -4.17 11.74 12.76
C ASN A 209 -2.96 10.80 12.91
N PHE A 210 -2.81 9.82 12.01
CA PHE A 210 -1.63 8.95 11.99
C PHE A 210 -0.35 9.74 11.73
N SER A 211 -0.38 10.62 10.73
CA SER A 211 0.81 11.41 10.36
C SER A 211 1.23 12.37 11.48
N GLU A 212 0.30 12.92 12.27
CA GLU A 212 0.61 13.75 13.44
C GLU A 212 1.23 12.96 14.58
N GLN A 213 0.70 11.75 14.86
CA GLN A 213 1.30 10.86 15.85
C GLN A 213 2.70 10.40 15.44
N GLU A 214 2.89 10.11 14.16
CA GLU A 214 4.17 9.73 13.57
C GLU A 214 5.17 10.90 13.62
N LEU A 215 4.72 12.12 13.33
CA LEU A 215 5.53 13.33 13.49
C LEU A 215 6.02 13.50 14.94
N GLY A 216 5.15 13.23 15.92
CA GLY A 216 5.53 13.22 17.34
C GLY A 216 6.60 12.16 17.66
N ARG A 217 6.55 10.99 17.04
CA ARG A 217 7.57 9.95 17.22
C ARG A 217 8.92 10.36 16.64
N ILE A 218 8.97 11.08 15.53
CA ILE A 218 10.23 11.51 14.89
C ILE A 218 11.12 12.27 15.89
N GLU A 219 10.54 13.08 16.77
CA GLU A 219 11.32 13.82 17.78
C GLU A 219 12.06 12.91 18.76
N THR A 220 11.51 11.73 19.04
CA THR A 220 12.07 10.76 20.00
C THR A 220 12.93 9.67 19.37
N LEU A 221 13.05 9.63 18.04
CA LEU A 221 13.84 8.61 17.34
C LEU A 221 15.32 8.68 17.74
N ASN A 222 15.94 7.50 17.83
CA ASN A 222 17.40 7.41 17.93
C ASN A 222 18.04 7.51 16.53
N ALA A 223 18.02 8.72 15.97
CA ALA A 223 18.52 9.03 14.63
C ALA A 223 19.30 10.35 14.66
N THR A 224 20.12 10.58 13.62
CA THR A 224 20.90 11.83 13.51
C THR A 224 19.97 13.05 13.36
N PRO A 225 20.42 14.25 13.76
CA PRO A 225 19.65 15.48 13.54
C PRO A 225 19.24 15.69 12.08
N PHE A 226 20.11 15.32 11.14
CA PHE A 226 19.84 15.40 9.69
C PHE A 226 18.66 14.51 9.29
N VAL A 227 18.66 13.23 9.69
CA VAL A 227 17.56 12.28 9.41
C VAL A 227 16.26 12.77 10.02
N LYS A 228 16.29 13.22 11.30
CA LYS A 228 15.09 13.76 11.96
C LYS A 228 14.51 14.98 11.23
N GLN A 229 15.36 15.90 10.81
CA GLN A 229 14.94 17.10 10.08
C GLN A 229 14.32 16.74 8.73
N HIS A 230 14.91 15.78 7.99
CA HIS A 230 14.39 15.30 6.72
C HIS A 230 13.00 14.65 6.90
N LEU A 231 12.87 13.70 7.80
CA LEU A 231 11.62 13.03 8.12
C LEU A 231 10.55 14.03 8.58
N ARG A 232 10.91 14.97 9.48
CA ARG A 232 10.01 16.02 9.93
C ARG A 232 9.45 16.85 8.77
N SER A 233 10.31 17.24 7.83
CA SER A 233 9.90 18.01 6.65
C SER A 233 8.90 17.21 5.80
N ASP A 234 9.17 15.93 5.57
CA ASP A 234 8.30 15.05 4.79
C ASP A 234 6.92 14.88 5.45
N TRP A 235 6.87 14.66 6.78
CA TRP A 235 5.62 14.49 7.50
C TRP A 235 4.79 15.78 7.57
N LEU A 236 5.43 16.92 7.80
CA LEU A 236 4.75 18.22 7.74
C LEU A 236 4.15 18.47 6.35
N ALA A 237 4.88 18.14 5.28
CA ALA A 237 4.38 18.27 3.93
C ALA A 237 3.20 17.33 3.63
N LYS A 238 3.22 16.08 4.13
CA LYS A 238 2.07 15.14 4.03
C LYS A 238 0.83 15.71 4.72
N ILE A 239 0.97 16.15 5.97
CA ILE A 239 -0.12 16.72 6.77
C ILE A 239 -0.68 17.97 6.09
N HIS A 240 0.18 18.85 5.59
CA HIS A 240 -0.22 20.07 4.90
C HIS A 240 -1.07 19.75 3.66
N ARG A 241 -0.56 18.91 2.74
CA ARG A 241 -1.31 18.54 1.51
C ARG A 241 -2.68 17.90 1.80
N ALA A 242 -2.78 17.11 2.88
CA ALA A 242 -4.05 16.51 3.28
C ALA A 242 -5.00 17.55 3.87
N ARG A 243 -4.52 18.48 4.69
CA ARG A 243 -5.32 19.56 5.29
C ARG A 243 -5.81 20.59 4.27
N GLU A 244 -4.98 20.91 3.26
CA GLU A 244 -5.39 21.74 2.12
C GLU A 244 -6.44 21.06 1.23
N GLY A 245 -6.65 19.75 1.42
CA GLY A 245 -7.73 19.01 0.79
C GLY A 245 -7.41 18.45 -0.59
N ASN A 246 -6.23 18.68 -1.16
CA ASN A 246 -5.84 18.12 -2.44
C ASN A 246 -5.48 16.64 -2.32
N GLN A 247 -4.68 16.26 -1.32
CA GLN A 247 -4.38 14.86 -1.02
C GLN A 247 -5.49 14.25 -0.18
N ARG A 248 -5.95 13.08 -0.59
CA ARG A 248 -6.91 12.25 0.12
C ARG A 248 -6.31 10.88 0.40
N TRP A 249 -6.95 10.14 1.28
CA TRP A 249 -6.58 8.75 1.56
C TRP A 249 -7.83 7.88 1.53
N GLY A 250 -7.87 6.92 0.60
CA GLY A 250 -9.01 6.04 0.39
C GLY A 250 -8.82 4.67 1.03
N GLN A 251 -9.91 4.09 1.52
CA GLN A 251 -10.01 2.69 1.91
C GLN A 251 -11.12 2.03 1.11
N PHE A 252 -10.84 0.87 0.54
CA PHE A 252 -11.76 0.15 -0.33
C PHE A 252 -11.86 -1.31 0.09
N LEU A 253 -13.09 -1.80 0.21
CA LEU A 253 -13.39 -3.22 0.38
C LEU A 253 -14.39 -3.61 -0.72
N ALA A 254 -14.03 -4.61 -1.49
CA ALA A 254 -14.87 -5.13 -2.56
C ALA A 254 -14.87 -6.66 -2.57
N ILE A 255 -15.90 -7.26 -3.16
CA ILE A 255 -16.05 -8.71 -3.27
C ILE A 255 -16.20 -9.07 -4.75
N LYS A 256 -15.51 -10.14 -5.18
CA LYS A 256 -15.77 -10.74 -6.48
C LYS A 256 -17.10 -11.48 -6.45
N ILE A 257 -18.05 -11.03 -7.26
CA ILE A 257 -19.35 -11.71 -7.42
C ILE A 257 -19.25 -12.79 -8.50
N ALA A 258 -20.14 -13.80 -8.42
CA ALA A 258 -20.31 -14.76 -9.51
C ALA A 258 -20.93 -14.01 -10.72
N GLU A 259 -20.47 -14.35 -11.91
CA GLU A 259 -21.06 -13.89 -13.16
C GLU A 259 -22.45 -14.50 -13.39
#